data_b2cebcd5425061ca40e2098c84ce9694
#
_entry.id   b2cebcd5425061ca40e2098c84ce9694
#
_cell.length_a   1.000
_cell.length_b   1.000
_cell.length_c   1.000
_cell.angle_alpha   90.00
_cell.angle_beta   90.00
_cell.angle_gamma   90.00
#
_symmetry.space_group_name_H-M   'P 1'
#
loop_
_entity.id
_entity.type
_entity.pdbx_description
1 polymer ?
#
loop_
_entity_poly.entity_id
_entity_poly.type
_entity_poly.pdbx_seq_one_letter_code
_entity_poly.pdbx_strand_id
1 'polypeptide(L)' 'MGYARVAPVGNIHDFSWFEVGEFFRFNGNIWVKYNDHAAVNITNNDDIDQEFFSDAECENIEVELKVL' A
#
# COMPACT_ATOMS: atom_id res chain seq x y z
N MET A 1 1.81 3.53 20.71
CA MET A 1 1.95 2.77 20.26
C MET A 1 1.53 2.44 19.27
N GLY A 2 1.51 2.05 18.68
CA GLY A 2 1.30 1.74 17.86
C GLY A 2 1.26 1.44 16.82
N TYR A 3 1.04 0.67 16.12
CA TYR A 3 1.00 0.35 15.22
C TYR A 3 0.66 -0.52 14.88
N ALA A 4 0.58 -0.93 14.55
CA ALA A 4 0.68 -1.33 13.60
C ALA A 4 0.04 -2.52 13.32
N ARG A 5 -0.50 -2.78 12.34
CA ARG A 5 -0.97 -3.97 11.94
C ARG A 5 0.18 -4.79 11.50
N VAL A 6 0.33 -5.91 12.06
CA VAL A 6 1.34 -6.86 11.65
C VAL A 6 0.69 -7.86 10.75
N ALA A 7 1.12 -7.93 9.53
CA ALA A 7 0.60 -8.89 8.58
C ALA A 7 1.76 -9.53 7.86
N PRO A 8 1.62 -10.78 7.46
CA PRO A 8 2.71 -11.44 6.75
C PRO A 8 3.02 -10.72 5.45
N VAL A 9 4.30 -10.62 5.15
CA VAL A 9 4.76 -9.97 3.94
C VAL A 9 4.60 -10.92 2.78
N GLY A 10 4.34 -10.37 1.61
CA GLY A 10 4.28 -11.19 0.41
C GLY A 10 2.95 -11.81 0.11
N ASN A 11 1.95 -11.56 0.94
CA ASN A 11 0.61 -12.06 0.66
C ASN A 11 -0.12 -11.09 -0.26
N ILE A 12 -1.01 -11.67 -1.07
CA ILE A 12 -1.79 -10.87 -1.99
C ILE A 12 -3.16 -10.62 -1.37
N HIS A 13 -3.56 -9.37 -1.37
CA HIS A 13 -4.86 -8.96 -0.86
C HIS A 13 -5.51 -8.01 -1.84
N ASP A 14 -6.82 -7.87 -1.73
CA ASP A 14 -7.55 -6.90 -2.54
C ASP A 14 -7.13 -5.49 -2.15
N PHE A 15 -7.20 -4.57 -3.10
CA PHE A 15 -6.91 -3.18 -2.81
C PHE A 15 -7.77 -2.68 -1.64
N SER A 16 -9.02 -3.10 -1.59
CA SER A 16 -9.93 -2.67 -0.53
C SER A 16 -9.52 -3.18 0.85
N TRP A 17 -8.69 -4.20 0.90
CA TRP A 17 -8.20 -4.73 2.17
C TRP A 17 -7.26 -3.75 2.87
N PHE A 18 -6.60 -2.91 2.10
CA PHE A 18 -5.63 -1.97 2.65
C PHE A 18 -6.35 -0.73 3.16
N GLU A 19 -5.80 -0.13 4.21
CA GLU A 19 -6.33 1.11 4.76
C GLU A 19 -5.57 2.28 4.17
N VAL A 20 -6.21 3.43 4.17
CA VAL A 20 -5.56 4.65 3.71
C VAL A 20 -4.31 4.87 4.56
N GLY A 21 -3.22 5.15 3.87
CA GLY A 21 -1.93 5.32 4.51
C GLY A 21 -1.06 4.09 4.49
N GLU A 22 -1.58 2.96 4.06
CA GLU A 22 -0.80 1.73 4.01
C GLU A 22 -0.06 1.62 2.69
N PHE A 23 1.09 0.96 2.75
CA PHE A 23 1.92 0.74 1.59
C PHE A 23 1.70 -0.66 1.06
N PHE A 24 1.84 -0.81 -0.25
CA PHE A 24 1.74 -2.12 -0.86
C PHE A 24 2.58 -2.14 -2.13
N ARG A 25 2.81 -3.33 -2.65
CA ARG A 25 3.51 -3.48 -3.91
C ARG A 25 2.52 -3.89 -4.98
N PHE A 26 2.56 -3.21 -6.09
CA PHE A 26 1.70 -3.51 -7.20
C PHE A 26 2.50 -3.32 -8.48
N ASN A 27 2.54 -4.35 -9.32
CA ASN A 27 3.20 -4.27 -10.61
C ASN A 27 4.66 -3.86 -10.49
N GLY A 28 5.33 -4.34 -9.45
CA GLY A 28 6.75 -4.08 -9.26
C GLY A 28 7.08 -2.74 -8.63
N ASN A 29 6.08 -1.94 -8.34
CA ASN A 29 6.29 -0.62 -7.74
C ASN A 29 5.68 -0.55 -6.35
N ILE A 30 6.15 0.39 -5.56
CA ILE A 30 5.63 0.62 -4.22
C ILE A 30 4.63 1.75 -4.28
N TRP A 31 3.49 1.54 -3.67
CA TRP A 31 2.38 2.49 -3.68
C TRP A 31 1.94 2.76 -2.26
N VAL A 32 1.34 3.91 -2.05
CA VAL A 32 0.68 4.21 -0.78
C VAL A 32 -0.76 4.60 -1.10
N LYS A 33 -1.68 3.95 -0.40
CA LYS A 33 -3.11 4.22 -0.59
C LYS A 33 -3.45 5.54 0.07
N TYR A 34 -4.02 6.46 -0.69
CA TYR A 34 -4.34 7.77 -0.12
C TYR A 34 -5.83 8.06 -0.07
N ASN A 35 -6.64 7.26 -0.74
CA ASN A 35 -8.09 7.32 -0.51
C ASN A 35 -8.67 5.96 -0.86
N ASP A 36 -9.99 5.86 -0.80
CA ASP A 36 -10.64 4.56 -0.95
C ASP A 36 -10.48 3.97 -2.34
N HIS A 37 -10.10 4.77 -3.30
CA HIS A 37 -10.09 4.33 -4.70
C HIS A 37 -8.74 4.49 -5.37
N ALA A 38 -7.76 5.08 -4.72
CA ALA A 38 -6.55 5.45 -5.42
C ALA A 38 -5.32 5.36 -4.51
N ALA A 39 -4.19 5.22 -5.17
CA ALA A 39 -2.90 5.19 -4.50
C ALA A 39 -1.90 5.95 -5.34
N VAL A 40 -0.82 6.36 -4.72
CA VAL A 40 0.24 7.09 -5.41
C VAL A 40 1.48 6.22 -5.46
N ASN A 41 2.13 6.23 -6.62
CA ASN A 41 3.35 5.47 -6.84
C ASN A 41 4.52 6.26 -6.30
N ILE A 42 5.22 5.70 -5.33
CA ILE A 42 6.33 6.39 -4.71
C ILE A 42 7.69 5.84 -5.12
N THR A 43 7.69 4.86 -6.02
CA THR A 43 8.94 4.21 -6.40
C THR A 43 9.83 5.13 -7.21
N ASN A 44 9.26 5.90 -8.12
CA ASN A 44 10.03 6.65 -9.09
C ASN A 44 10.03 8.15 -8.86
N ASN A 45 9.60 8.61 -7.73
CA ASN A 45 9.54 10.04 -7.45
C ASN A 45 8.65 10.83 -8.40
N ASP A 46 7.82 10.14 -9.16
CA ASP A 46 6.97 10.82 -10.11
C ASP A 46 5.64 11.23 -9.52
N ASP A 47 5.36 10.78 -8.30
CA ASP A 47 4.12 11.11 -7.61
C ASP A 47 2.89 10.86 -8.46
N ILE A 48 2.95 9.83 -9.27
CA ILE A 48 1.85 9.50 -10.15
C ILE A 48 0.79 8.77 -9.34
N ASP A 49 -0.42 9.27 -9.36
CA ASP A 49 -1.50 8.58 -8.69
C ASP A 49 -2.31 7.82 -9.71
N GLN A 50 -3.01 6.81 -9.24
CA GLN A 50 -3.77 5.93 -10.09
C GLN A 50 -4.95 5.38 -9.31
N GLU A 51 -6.08 5.26 -10.00
CA GLU A 51 -7.23 4.62 -9.41
C GLU A 51 -7.10 3.11 -9.48
N PHE A 52 -7.55 2.45 -8.45
CA PHE A 52 -7.50 1.00 -8.36
C PHE A 52 -8.89 0.46 -8.19
N PHE A 53 -9.16 -0.66 -8.82
CA PHE A 53 -10.38 -1.40 -8.54
C PHE A 53 -10.27 -2.00 -7.13
N SER A 54 -11.39 -2.12 -6.47
CA SER A 54 -11.39 -2.63 -5.10
C SER A 54 -10.84 -4.05 -5.02
N ASP A 55 -10.92 -4.82 -6.10
CA ASP A 55 -10.41 -6.19 -6.13
C ASP A 55 -9.04 -6.29 -6.81
N ALA A 56 -8.36 -5.19 -7.02
CA ALA A 56 -7.01 -5.24 -7.58
C ALA A 56 -6.10 -6.00 -6.61
N GLU A 57 -5.27 -6.87 -7.17
CA GLU A 57 -4.41 -7.72 -6.36
C GLU A 57 -3.14 -6.97 -6.02
N CYS A 58 -2.95 -6.71 -4.74
CA CYS A 58 -1.82 -5.96 -4.24
C CYS A 58 -1.07 -6.77 -3.22
N GLU A 59 0.24 -6.67 -3.24
CA GLU A 59 1.08 -7.45 -2.35
C GLU A 59 1.32 -6.70 -1.05
N ASN A 60 1.06 -7.37 0.05
CA ASN A 60 1.30 -6.82 1.36
C ASN A 60 2.80 -6.73 1.62
N ILE A 61 3.28 -5.55 1.98
CA ILE A 61 4.68 -5.37 2.34
C ILE A 61 4.75 -4.79 3.73
N GLU A 62 5.86 -5.06 4.38
CA GLU A 62 6.06 -4.57 5.73
C GLU A 62 6.78 -3.24 5.65
N VAL A 63 6.17 -2.22 6.23
CA VAL A 63 6.80 -0.91 6.34
C VAL A 63 7.00 -0.66 7.81
N GLU A 64 8.26 -0.51 8.19
CA GLU A 64 8.57 -0.30 9.57
C GLU A 64 8.62 1.19 9.84
N LEU A 65 7.71 1.64 10.68
CA LEU A 65 7.72 3.02 11.08
C LEU A 65 8.46 3.11 12.40
N LYS A 66 9.55 3.84 12.38
CA LYS A 66 10.29 4.05 13.59
C LYS A 66 9.85 5.36 14.20
N VAL A 67 9.31 5.25 15.38
CA VAL A 67 8.95 6.43 16.14
C VAL A 67 10.05 6.66 17.13
N LEU A 68 10.67 7.76 17.03
CA LEU A 68 11.75 8.11 17.94
C LEU A 68 11.25 8.97 19.05
#